data_017cbb55086556fda473d3c8d3490328
#
_entry.id   017cbb55086556fda473d3c8d3490328
#
_cell.length_a   1.000
_cell.length_b   1.000
_cell.length_c   1.000
_cell.angle_alpha   90.00
_cell.angle_beta   90.00
_cell.angle_gamma   90.00
#
_symmetry.space_group_name_H-M   'P 1'
#
loop_
_entity.id
_entity.type
_entity.pdbx_description
1 polymer ?
#
loop_
_entity_poly.entity_id
_entity_poly.type
_entity_poly.pdbx_seq_one_letter_code
_entity_poly.pdbx_strand_id
1 'polypeptide(L)'
;MDQIVLNHVTKQFTTKTLGTVTAVNDFNLTIKEGECFSFLGPSGCGKTTTLRMIAGFEDLSDGEIHLCGGPGSITSKNLYVPPEERGLGMVFQSFAVWPHMNIFENVAFPLRVRKVPKAEMIERVKMALKHTSLDGMEKVYPGNLSGGQQQRIALARAIVTNPKVMLLDEPLSNLDPKLRETMRFEIKELQKKFNFTIIFVTHDQSEAMALSDRMMVMDMGNIVQIGTPTELYNRPVNRFVHKFLGQSTFTDVVIQDGKVYAKGDMAHPLPVALPENGEREMVMATRPNQIEMNHTDGYKTKVEKRIFLTNYTEYLVRVGDQLLQVQTPHRNAFAQGETCYLKFPGIMWYGREDEQAEAERNRRQLV
;
A
#
# COMPACT_ATOMS: atom_id res chain seq x y z
N MET A 1 -0.64 -17.70 15.31
CA MET A 1 -1.10 -18.77 14.41
C MET A 1 -1.28 -18.18 13.01
N ASP A 2 -1.27 -19.03 11.97
CA ASP A 2 -1.61 -18.58 10.62
C ASP A 2 -3.12 -18.37 10.53
N GLN A 3 -3.55 -17.19 10.12
CA GLN A 3 -4.98 -16.85 10.05
C GLN A 3 -5.53 -17.00 8.63
N ILE A 4 -4.72 -16.65 7.63
CA ILE A 4 -5.06 -16.78 6.22
C ILE A 4 -3.86 -17.34 5.49
N VAL A 5 -4.06 -18.38 4.69
CA VAL A 5 -3.01 -18.98 3.85
C VAL A 5 -3.54 -19.11 2.42
N LEU A 6 -2.81 -18.54 1.48
CA LEU A 6 -3.02 -18.69 0.05
C LEU A 6 -1.92 -19.62 -0.48
N ASN A 7 -2.32 -20.74 -1.12
CA ASN A 7 -1.43 -21.73 -1.70
C ASN A 7 -1.67 -21.79 -3.20
N HIS A 8 -0.70 -21.36 -3.99
CA HIS A 8 -0.72 -21.40 -5.46
C HIS A 8 -1.98 -20.77 -6.08
N VAL A 9 -2.51 -19.69 -5.43
CA VAL A 9 -3.76 -19.06 -5.84
C VAL A 9 -3.61 -18.35 -7.17
N THR A 10 -4.41 -18.75 -8.14
CA THR A 10 -4.45 -18.16 -9.48
C THR A 10 -5.87 -17.75 -9.86
N LYS A 11 -6.01 -16.58 -10.48
CA LYS A 11 -7.25 -16.10 -11.08
C LYS A 11 -7.06 -15.68 -12.51
N GLN A 12 -7.84 -16.26 -13.41
CA GLN A 12 -7.87 -15.94 -14.82
C GLN A 12 -9.28 -15.50 -15.23
N PHE A 13 -9.35 -14.48 -16.05
CA PHE A 13 -10.58 -14.02 -16.68
C PHE A 13 -10.51 -14.25 -18.19
N THR A 14 -11.51 -14.86 -18.78
CA THR A 14 -11.62 -15.01 -20.23
C THR A 14 -12.53 -13.93 -20.78
N THR A 15 -12.00 -13.06 -21.62
CA THR A 15 -12.72 -11.98 -22.29
C THR A 15 -12.77 -12.23 -23.79
N LYS A 16 -13.84 -11.78 -24.44
CA LYS A 16 -14.01 -11.95 -25.90
C LYS A 16 -12.98 -11.16 -26.72
N THR A 17 -12.46 -10.06 -26.15
CA THR A 17 -11.58 -9.12 -26.85
C THR A 17 -10.10 -9.35 -26.57
N LEU A 18 -9.72 -9.72 -25.34
CA LEU A 18 -8.33 -9.85 -24.89
C LEU A 18 -7.89 -11.30 -24.68
N GLY A 19 -8.79 -12.30 -24.90
CA GLY A 19 -8.51 -13.69 -24.58
C GLY A 19 -8.45 -13.92 -23.08
N THR A 20 -7.53 -14.76 -22.60
CA THR A 20 -7.36 -15.07 -21.18
C THR A 20 -6.36 -14.11 -20.54
N VAL A 21 -6.83 -13.35 -19.55
CA VAL A 21 -6.03 -12.42 -18.75
C VAL A 21 -5.83 -13.00 -17.35
N THR A 22 -4.59 -13.15 -16.92
CA THR A 22 -4.25 -13.60 -15.57
C THR A 22 -4.17 -12.39 -14.64
N ALA A 23 -5.18 -12.26 -13.76
CA ALA A 23 -5.27 -11.16 -12.80
C ALA A 23 -4.50 -11.43 -11.50
N VAL A 24 -4.34 -12.70 -11.13
CA VAL A 24 -3.56 -13.17 -9.98
C VAL A 24 -2.84 -14.43 -10.42
N ASN A 25 -1.53 -14.47 -10.22
CA ASN A 25 -0.67 -15.52 -10.74
C ASN A 25 0.14 -16.18 -9.62
N ASP A 26 -0.20 -17.43 -9.31
CA ASP A 26 0.54 -18.30 -8.39
C ASP A 26 0.84 -17.65 -7.02
N PHE A 27 -0.17 -17.06 -6.37
CA PHE A 27 0.02 -16.41 -5.08
C PHE A 27 0.25 -17.40 -3.95
N ASN A 28 1.37 -17.21 -3.26
CA ASN A 28 1.74 -17.92 -2.04
C ASN A 28 1.93 -16.89 -0.93
N LEU A 29 1.01 -16.86 0.06
CA LEU A 29 0.98 -15.85 1.10
C LEU A 29 0.43 -16.42 2.40
N THR A 30 1.09 -16.08 3.51
CA THR A 30 0.60 -16.38 4.86
C THR A 30 0.46 -15.10 5.66
N ILE A 31 -0.73 -14.88 6.23
CA ILE A 31 -1.07 -13.76 7.11
C ILE A 31 -1.35 -14.30 8.50
N LYS A 32 -0.71 -13.72 9.53
CA LYS A 32 -0.79 -14.18 10.92
C LYS A 32 -2.02 -13.61 11.64
N GLU A 33 -2.44 -14.28 12.71
CA GLU A 33 -3.50 -13.82 13.59
C GLU A 33 -3.15 -12.47 14.22
N GLY A 34 -4.10 -11.52 14.22
CA GLY A 34 -3.94 -10.17 14.73
C GLY A 34 -3.08 -9.24 13.88
N GLU A 35 -2.57 -9.71 12.73
CA GLU A 35 -1.75 -8.93 11.81
C GLU A 35 -2.60 -7.96 10.96
N CYS A 36 -2.12 -6.73 10.78
CA CYS A 36 -2.59 -5.83 9.73
C CYS A 36 -1.68 -5.99 8.51
N PHE A 37 -2.19 -6.62 7.47
CA PHE A 37 -1.48 -6.91 6.24
C PHE A 37 -2.05 -6.10 5.07
N SER A 38 -1.22 -5.31 4.39
CA SER A 38 -1.67 -4.49 3.25
C SER A 38 -1.31 -5.07 1.90
N PHE A 39 -2.26 -4.97 0.96
CA PHE A 39 -2.04 -5.20 -0.47
C PHE A 39 -1.84 -3.84 -1.13
N LEU A 40 -0.64 -3.58 -1.62
CA LEU A 40 -0.26 -2.32 -2.23
C LEU A 40 0.23 -2.55 -3.67
N GLY A 41 -0.11 -1.67 -4.59
CA GLY A 41 0.30 -1.78 -6.01
C GLY A 41 -0.50 -0.85 -6.92
N PRO A 42 -0.10 -0.71 -8.19
CA PRO A 42 -0.81 0.10 -9.17
C PRO A 42 -2.27 -0.36 -9.38
N SER A 43 -3.09 0.50 -9.97
CA SER A 43 -4.44 0.12 -10.37
C SER A 43 -4.40 -1.06 -11.37
N GLY A 44 -5.30 -2.03 -11.19
CA GLY A 44 -5.39 -3.21 -12.06
C GLY A 44 -4.38 -4.32 -11.78
N CYS A 45 -3.49 -4.22 -10.77
CA CYS A 45 -2.51 -5.27 -10.49
C CYS A 45 -3.06 -6.51 -9.75
N GLY A 46 -4.37 -6.60 -9.48
CA GLY A 46 -5.01 -7.78 -8.89
C GLY A 46 -5.37 -7.69 -7.40
N LYS A 47 -5.13 -6.57 -6.69
CA LYS A 47 -5.42 -6.40 -5.25
C LYS A 47 -6.87 -6.72 -4.86
N THR A 48 -7.82 -5.99 -5.45
CA THR A 48 -9.25 -6.18 -5.20
C THR A 48 -9.73 -7.56 -5.63
N THR A 49 -9.17 -8.12 -6.72
CA THR A 49 -9.47 -9.49 -7.16
C THR A 49 -9.05 -10.51 -6.09
N THR A 50 -7.83 -10.37 -5.55
CA THR A 50 -7.34 -11.24 -4.47
C THR A 50 -8.21 -11.10 -3.22
N LEU A 51 -8.55 -9.87 -2.83
CA LEU A 51 -9.44 -9.62 -1.70
C LEU A 51 -10.82 -10.27 -1.90
N ARG A 52 -11.40 -10.16 -3.10
CA ARG A 52 -12.70 -10.77 -3.43
C ARG A 52 -12.67 -12.29 -3.45
N MET A 53 -11.56 -12.91 -3.87
CA MET A 53 -11.38 -14.36 -3.74
C MET A 53 -11.35 -14.79 -2.27
N ILE A 54 -10.64 -14.07 -1.40
CA ILE A 54 -10.63 -14.32 0.04
C ILE A 54 -12.03 -14.13 0.64
N ALA A 55 -12.75 -13.09 0.21
CA ALA A 55 -14.11 -12.81 0.66
C ALA A 55 -15.16 -13.80 0.14
N GLY A 56 -14.90 -14.51 -0.96
CA GLY A 56 -15.83 -15.44 -1.60
C GLY A 56 -16.73 -14.80 -2.67
N PHE A 57 -16.41 -13.59 -3.13
CA PHE A 57 -17.12 -12.95 -4.24
C PHE A 57 -16.55 -13.31 -5.61
N GLU A 58 -15.38 -13.95 -5.64
CA GLU A 58 -14.74 -14.47 -6.85
C GLU A 58 -14.23 -15.88 -6.62
N ASP A 59 -14.40 -16.75 -7.62
CA ASP A 59 -13.91 -18.11 -7.61
C ASP A 59 -12.42 -18.15 -7.97
N LEU A 60 -11.72 -19.17 -7.49
CA LEU A 60 -10.35 -19.46 -7.89
C LEU A 60 -10.34 -20.13 -9.27
N SER A 61 -9.36 -19.80 -10.09
CA SER A 61 -9.04 -20.58 -11.29
C SER A 61 -8.15 -21.77 -10.95
N ASP A 62 -7.27 -21.62 -9.94
CA ASP A 62 -6.43 -22.69 -9.39
C ASP A 62 -5.95 -22.33 -7.98
N GLY A 63 -5.42 -23.32 -7.23
CA GLY A 63 -4.91 -23.17 -5.88
C GLY A 63 -5.97 -23.26 -4.78
N GLU A 64 -5.60 -22.87 -3.57
CA GLU A 64 -6.42 -22.98 -2.36
C GLU A 64 -6.27 -21.76 -1.45
N ILE A 65 -7.37 -21.38 -0.78
CA ILE A 65 -7.38 -20.38 0.30
C ILE A 65 -7.85 -21.05 1.58
N HIS A 66 -7.05 -20.96 2.63
CA HIS A 66 -7.36 -21.45 3.96
C HIS A 66 -7.63 -20.28 4.90
N LEU A 67 -8.80 -20.30 5.57
CA LEU A 67 -9.20 -19.35 6.60
C LEU A 67 -9.21 -20.07 7.94
N CYS A 68 -8.14 -19.93 8.73
CA CYS A 68 -7.95 -20.69 9.97
C CYS A 68 -8.94 -20.24 11.06
N GLY A 69 -9.65 -21.21 11.63
CA GLY A 69 -10.53 -21.02 12.78
C GLY A 69 -11.95 -20.52 12.50
N GLY A 70 -12.45 -20.65 11.25
CA GLY A 70 -13.85 -20.37 10.88
C GLY A 70 -14.53 -21.53 10.15
N PRO A 71 -15.88 -21.58 10.11
CA PRO A 71 -16.61 -22.42 9.18
C PRO A 71 -16.21 -22.01 7.75
N GLY A 72 -16.07 -22.97 6.84
CA GLY A 72 -15.60 -22.68 5.48
C GLY A 72 -14.10 -22.40 5.40
N SER A 73 -13.30 -23.15 6.17
CA SER A 73 -11.86 -22.91 6.32
C SER A 73 -11.05 -23.15 5.05
N ILE A 74 -11.58 -23.85 4.05
CA ILE A 74 -10.85 -24.16 2.81
C ILE A 74 -11.74 -23.84 1.61
N THR A 75 -11.22 -23.03 0.69
CA THR A 75 -11.79 -22.80 -0.64
C THR A 75 -10.78 -23.22 -1.68
N SER A 76 -11.19 -23.99 -2.66
CA SER A 76 -10.36 -24.39 -3.81
C SER A 76 -11.17 -24.29 -5.10
N LYS A 77 -10.52 -24.54 -6.24
CA LYS A 77 -11.19 -24.61 -7.54
C LYS A 77 -12.44 -25.52 -7.55
N ASN A 78 -12.42 -26.59 -6.75
CA ASN A 78 -13.48 -27.59 -6.70
C ASN A 78 -14.41 -27.44 -5.48
N LEU A 79 -14.11 -26.54 -4.56
CA LEU A 79 -14.87 -26.33 -3.33
C LEU A 79 -15.11 -24.84 -3.12
N TYR A 80 -16.32 -24.38 -3.45
CA TYR A 80 -16.73 -23.00 -3.20
C TYR A 80 -17.41 -22.87 -1.84
N VAL A 81 -16.93 -21.90 -1.06
CA VAL A 81 -17.57 -21.49 0.20
C VAL A 81 -18.11 -20.09 0.03
N PRO A 82 -19.43 -19.87 0.18
CA PRO A 82 -20.02 -18.55 -0.03
C PRO A 82 -19.60 -17.54 1.05
N PRO A 83 -19.65 -16.21 0.76
CA PRO A 83 -19.16 -15.16 1.67
C PRO A 83 -19.77 -15.21 3.07
N GLU A 84 -21.05 -15.50 3.20
CA GLU A 84 -21.78 -15.55 4.48
C GLU A 84 -21.30 -16.67 5.42
N GLU A 85 -20.71 -17.72 4.86
CA GLU A 85 -20.17 -18.86 5.62
C GLU A 85 -18.71 -18.68 6.03
N ARG A 86 -17.99 -17.69 5.47
CA ARG A 86 -16.57 -17.46 5.76
C ARG A 86 -16.31 -16.74 7.09
N GLY A 87 -17.34 -16.16 7.71
CA GLY A 87 -17.21 -15.49 9.02
C GLY A 87 -16.37 -14.23 9.02
N LEU A 88 -16.21 -13.59 7.87
CA LEU A 88 -15.41 -12.38 7.67
C LEU A 88 -16.25 -11.12 7.89
N GLY A 89 -15.58 -10.00 8.28
CA GLY A 89 -16.11 -8.65 8.17
C GLY A 89 -15.58 -7.98 6.91
N MET A 90 -16.39 -7.18 6.22
CA MET A 90 -15.92 -6.47 5.02
C MET A 90 -16.41 -5.02 4.99
N VAL A 91 -15.51 -4.12 4.59
CA VAL A 91 -15.78 -2.72 4.28
C VAL A 91 -15.41 -2.49 2.82
N PHE A 92 -16.38 -2.04 2.04
CA PHE A 92 -16.24 -1.75 0.62
C PHE A 92 -15.79 -0.30 0.39
N GLN A 93 -15.18 -0.02 -0.73
CA GLN A 93 -14.75 1.30 -1.16
C GLN A 93 -15.89 2.33 -1.16
N SER A 94 -17.10 1.93 -1.56
CA SER A 94 -18.29 2.78 -1.56
C SER A 94 -19.04 2.82 -0.22
N PHE A 95 -18.46 2.26 0.86
CA PHE A 95 -19.07 2.04 2.17
C PHE A 95 -20.30 1.13 2.15
N ALA A 96 -21.01 1.02 1.04
CA ALA A 96 -22.21 0.22 0.83
C ALA A 96 -23.26 0.40 1.95
N VAL A 97 -23.47 1.64 2.41
CA VAL A 97 -24.46 1.96 3.43
C VAL A 97 -25.84 2.06 2.78
N TRP A 98 -26.85 1.42 3.37
CA TRP A 98 -28.22 1.44 2.85
C TRP A 98 -28.92 2.74 3.22
N PRO A 99 -29.32 3.58 2.24
CA PRO A 99 -29.85 4.92 2.51
C PRO A 99 -31.28 4.89 3.09
N HIS A 100 -32.03 3.82 2.89
CA HIS A 100 -33.38 3.60 3.40
C HIS A 100 -33.42 3.03 4.83
N MET A 101 -32.28 2.72 5.41
CA MET A 101 -32.12 2.24 6.78
C MET A 101 -31.42 3.32 7.63
N ASN A 102 -31.86 3.52 8.88
CA ASN A 102 -31.12 4.34 9.82
C ASN A 102 -29.79 3.67 10.26
N ILE A 103 -28.97 4.36 11.06
CA ILE A 103 -27.66 3.85 11.51
C ILE A 103 -27.82 2.54 12.28
N PHE A 104 -28.77 2.47 13.23
CA PHE A 104 -29.02 1.24 13.99
C PHE A 104 -29.35 0.07 13.07
N GLU A 105 -30.24 0.28 12.10
CA GLU A 105 -30.70 -0.75 11.18
C GLU A 105 -29.58 -1.24 10.25
N ASN A 106 -28.73 -0.32 9.74
CA ASN A 106 -27.56 -0.65 8.96
C ASN A 106 -26.60 -1.57 9.74
N VAL A 107 -26.29 -1.22 11.00
CA VAL A 107 -25.37 -2.00 11.84
C VAL A 107 -26.00 -3.30 12.34
N ALA A 108 -27.32 -3.32 12.63
CA ALA A 108 -28.05 -4.51 13.06
C ALA A 108 -28.27 -5.55 11.95
N PHE A 109 -28.18 -5.16 10.68
CA PHE A 109 -28.55 -6.02 9.55
C PHE A 109 -27.86 -7.39 9.56
N PRO A 110 -26.52 -7.51 9.69
CA PRO A 110 -25.86 -8.82 9.68
C PRO A 110 -26.26 -9.69 10.87
N LEU A 111 -26.61 -9.10 12.02
CA LEU A 111 -27.12 -9.85 13.17
C LEU A 111 -28.56 -10.36 12.94
N ARG A 112 -29.39 -9.57 12.24
CA ARG A 112 -30.74 -10.02 11.82
C ARG A 112 -30.67 -11.22 10.88
N VAL A 113 -29.77 -11.19 9.88
CA VAL A 113 -29.55 -12.31 8.96
C VAL A 113 -29.12 -13.57 9.72
N ARG A 114 -28.26 -13.41 10.74
CA ARG A 114 -27.83 -14.51 11.63
C ARG A 114 -28.86 -14.92 12.68
N LYS A 115 -30.06 -14.31 12.67
CA LYS A 115 -31.15 -14.57 13.62
C LYS A 115 -30.74 -14.43 15.10
N VAL A 116 -29.85 -13.48 15.39
CA VAL A 116 -29.43 -13.17 16.78
C VAL A 116 -30.61 -12.65 17.58
N PRO A 117 -30.83 -13.09 18.84
CA PRO A 117 -31.91 -12.62 19.70
C PRO A 117 -31.92 -11.09 19.84
N LYS A 118 -33.13 -10.48 19.85
CA LYS A 118 -33.30 -9.01 19.81
C LYS A 118 -32.56 -8.29 20.94
N ALA A 119 -32.56 -8.81 22.14
CA ALA A 119 -31.87 -8.21 23.29
C ALA A 119 -30.36 -8.18 23.08
N GLU A 120 -29.76 -9.29 22.67
CA GLU A 120 -28.34 -9.41 22.35
C GLU A 120 -27.95 -8.52 21.15
N MET A 121 -28.78 -8.48 20.10
CA MET A 121 -28.57 -7.61 18.96
C MET A 121 -28.49 -6.15 19.34
N ILE A 122 -29.39 -5.66 20.23
CA ILE A 122 -29.40 -4.27 20.69
C ILE A 122 -28.08 -3.94 21.43
N GLU A 123 -27.63 -4.82 22.31
CA GLU A 123 -26.38 -4.61 23.07
C GLU A 123 -25.16 -4.61 22.15
N ARG A 124 -25.07 -5.55 21.21
CA ARG A 124 -23.95 -5.60 20.25
C ARG A 124 -23.91 -4.36 19.37
N VAL A 125 -25.07 -3.89 18.87
CA VAL A 125 -25.17 -2.69 18.04
C VAL A 125 -24.74 -1.47 18.83
N LYS A 126 -25.23 -1.26 20.05
CA LYS A 126 -24.83 -0.15 20.91
C LYS A 126 -23.32 -0.14 21.15
N MET A 127 -22.73 -1.32 21.42
CA MET A 127 -21.30 -1.46 21.60
C MET A 127 -20.52 -1.10 20.33
N ALA A 128 -20.95 -1.58 19.17
CA ALA A 128 -20.32 -1.25 17.90
C ALA A 128 -20.37 0.26 17.60
N LEU A 129 -21.54 0.91 17.80
CA LEU A 129 -21.71 2.34 17.61
C LEU A 129 -20.82 3.16 18.55
N LYS A 130 -20.71 2.76 19.83
CA LYS A 130 -19.80 3.40 20.79
C LYS A 130 -18.34 3.31 20.34
N HIS A 131 -17.91 2.16 19.79
CA HIS A 131 -16.53 1.97 19.33
C HIS A 131 -16.20 2.69 18.03
N THR A 132 -17.21 3.11 17.28
CA THR A 132 -17.05 3.89 16.04
C THR A 132 -17.50 5.34 16.20
N SER A 133 -17.67 5.83 17.43
CA SER A 133 -18.07 7.21 17.74
C SER A 133 -19.37 7.64 17.05
N LEU A 134 -20.35 6.74 17.04
CA LEU A 134 -21.70 6.96 16.49
C LEU A 134 -22.80 6.80 17.56
N ASP A 135 -22.44 6.73 18.85
CA ASP A 135 -23.40 6.68 19.95
C ASP A 135 -24.28 7.93 19.97
N GLY A 136 -25.58 7.74 20.24
CA GLY A 136 -26.58 8.80 20.18
C GLY A 136 -27.10 9.13 18.78
N MET A 137 -26.58 8.50 17.73
CA MET A 137 -26.99 8.75 16.34
C MET A 137 -27.82 7.60 15.73
N GLU A 138 -28.32 6.67 16.52
CA GLU A 138 -28.97 5.43 16.09
C GLU A 138 -30.10 5.65 15.09
N LYS A 139 -30.87 6.74 15.26
CA LYS A 139 -32.06 7.04 14.46
C LYS A 139 -31.76 7.90 13.22
N VAL A 140 -30.53 8.35 13.04
CA VAL A 140 -30.13 9.19 11.89
C VAL A 140 -30.01 8.36 10.63
N TYR A 141 -30.40 8.93 9.47
CA TYR A 141 -30.28 8.28 8.16
C TYR A 141 -28.99 8.72 7.45
N PRO A 142 -28.37 7.82 6.65
CA PRO A 142 -27.07 8.06 6.02
C PRO A 142 -27.00 9.27 5.07
N GLY A 143 -28.11 9.65 4.44
CA GLY A 143 -28.15 10.77 3.48
C GLY A 143 -27.74 12.13 4.06
N ASN A 144 -27.81 12.30 5.37
CA ASN A 144 -27.45 13.53 6.06
C ASN A 144 -26.05 13.49 6.70
N LEU A 145 -25.25 12.45 6.41
CA LEU A 145 -23.97 12.21 7.06
C LEU A 145 -22.77 12.50 6.14
N SER A 146 -21.68 12.96 6.75
CA SER A 146 -20.40 13.09 6.07
C SER A 146 -19.84 11.72 5.63
N GLY A 147 -18.93 11.71 4.67
CA GLY A 147 -18.26 10.47 4.21
C GLY A 147 -17.60 9.69 5.36
N GLY A 148 -16.96 10.39 6.32
CA GLY A 148 -16.37 9.74 7.49
C GLY A 148 -17.41 9.11 8.43
N GLN A 149 -18.57 9.74 8.60
CA GLN A 149 -19.65 9.13 9.39
C GLN A 149 -20.22 7.90 8.67
N GLN A 150 -20.38 7.93 7.35
CA GLN A 150 -20.81 6.78 6.56
C GLN A 150 -19.78 5.65 6.64
N GLN A 151 -18.49 5.95 6.61
CA GLN A 151 -17.43 4.96 6.81
C GLN A 151 -17.50 4.33 8.21
N ARG A 152 -17.71 5.11 9.26
CA ARG A 152 -17.89 4.59 10.62
C ARG A 152 -19.09 3.65 10.72
N ILE A 153 -20.20 3.92 9.98
CA ILE A 153 -21.32 2.97 9.89
C ILE A 153 -20.85 1.65 9.25
N ALA A 154 -20.09 1.71 8.15
CA ALA A 154 -19.59 0.51 7.49
C ALA A 154 -18.64 -0.30 8.41
N LEU A 155 -17.76 0.38 9.16
CA LEU A 155 -16.91 -0.24 10.17
C LEU A 155 -17.75 -0.85 11.30
N ALA A 156 -18.72 -0.13 11.87
CA ALA A 156 -19.62 -0.63 12.91
C ALA A 156 -20.36 -1.88 12.47
N ARG A 157 -20.89 -1.87 11.22
CA ARG A 157 -21.58 -3.03 10.60
C ARG A 157 -20.64 -4.23 10.45
N ALA A 158 -19.37 -3.99 10.11
CA ALA A 158 -18.40 -5.07 9.96
C ALA A 158 -17.98 -5.66 11.32
N ILE A 159 -17.73 -4.85 12.35
CA ILE A 159 -17.27 -5.32 13.65
C ILE A 159 -18.39 -5.93 14.53
N VAL A 160 -19.67 -5.59 14.29
CA VAL A 160 -20.81 -6.04 15.11
C VAL A 160 -20.96 -7.56 15.19
N THR A 161 -20.46 -8.26 14.15
CA THR A 161 -20.47 -9.73 14.09
C THR A 161 -19.29 -10.36 14.81
N ASN A 162 -18.38 -9.55 15.37
CA ASN A 162 -17.13 -9.96 15.99
C ASN A 162 -16.29 -10.91 15.10
N PRO A 163 -15.94 -10.48 13.89
CA PRO A 163 -15.20 -11.32 12.95
C PRO A 163 -13.75 -11.49 13.41
N LYS A 164 -13.11 -12.63 13.08
CA LYS A 164 -11.67 -12.82 13.29
C LYS A 164 -10.83 -12.09 12.23
N VAL A 165 -11.40 -11.87 11.06
CA VAL A 165 -10.74 -11.23 9.91
C VAL A 165 -11.61 -10.11 9.38
N MET A 166 -11.00 -8.96 9.14
CA MET A 166 -11.58 -7.78 8.49
C MET A 166 -10.93 -7.55 7.13
N LEU A 167 -11.75 -7.44 6.11
CA LEU A 167 -11.34 -7.12 4.74
C LEU A 167 -11.72 -5.66 4.45
N LEU A 168 -10.75 -4.82 4.13
CA LEU A 168 -10.94 -3.40 3.87
C LEU A 168 -10.51 -3.08 2.44
N ASP A 169 -11.47 -2.86 1.53
CA ASP A 169 -11.22 -2.56 0.12
C ASP A 169 -11.21 -1.05 -0.11
N GLU A 170 -10.04 -0.44 -0.17
CA GLU A 170 -9.80 1.01 -0.33
C GLU A 170 -10.69 1.89 0.60
N PRO A 171 -10.77 1.60 1.90
CA PRO A 171 -11.78 2.18 2.77
C PRO A 171 -11.62 3.70 2.97
N LEU A 172 -10.44 4.26 2.68
CA LEU A 172 -10.11 5.67 2.92
C LEU A 172 -10.12 6.52 1.65
N SER A 173 -10.27 5.92 0.46
CA SER A 173 -10.11 6.60 -0.82
C SER A 173 -11.07 7.79 -1.04
N ASN A 174 -12.29 7.71 -0.51
CA ASN A 174 -13.35 8.71 -0.67
C ASN A 174 -13.37 9.79 0.41
N LEU A 175 -12.32 9.87 1.24
CA LEU A 175 -12.22 10.84 2.35
C LEU A 175 -11.23 11.95 2.04
N ASP A 176 -11.48 13.13 2.63
CA ASP A 176 -10.50 14.22 2.60
C ASP A 176 -9.22 13.87 3.40
N PRO A 177 -8.07 14.51 3.11
CA PRO A 177 -6.78 14.13 3.70
C PRO A 177 -6.77 14.15 5.23
N LYS A 178 -7.39 15.13 5.88
CA LYS A 178 -7.42 15.26 7.34
C LYS A 178 -8.26 14.14 7.98
N LEU A 179 -9.41 13.85 7.40
CA LEU A 179 -10.29 12.79 7.87
C LEU A 179 -9.66 11.41 7.63
N ARG A 180 -8.94 11.23 6.51
CA ARG A 180 -8.20 10.01 6.20
C ARG A 180 -7.15 9.71 7.29
N GLU A 181 -6.41 10.72 7.73
CA GLU A 181 -5.44 10.56 8.82
C GLU A 181 -6.11 10.13 10.13
N THR A 182 -7.21 10.77 10.51
CA THR A 182 -7.99 10.40 11.70
C THR A 182 -8.49 8.95 11.61
N MET A 183 -9.05 8.56 10.47
CA MET A 183 -9.61 7.22 10.27
C MET A 183 -8.54 6.12 10.28
N ARG A 184 -7.30 6.40 9.86
CA ARG A 184 -6.18 5.45 10.02
C ARG A 184 -5.94 5.11 11.49
N PHE A 185 -5.90 6.12 12.35
CA PHE A 185 -5.74 5.89 13.79
C PHE A 185 -6.92 5.10 14.36
N GLU A 186 -8.16 5.44 14.00
CA GLU A 186 -9.35 4.72 14.48
C GLU A 186 -9.33 3.24 14.06
N ILE A 187 -8.97 2.92 12.82
CA ILE A 187 -8.86 1.53 12.35
C ILE A 187 -7.80 0.77 13.15
N LYS A 188 -6.63 1.38 13.40
CA LYS A 188 -5.56 0.72 14.18
C LYS A 188 -5.95 0.51 15.65
N GLU A 189 -6.66 1.46 16.25
CA GLU A 189 -7.20 1.32 17.62
C GLU A 189 -8.27 0.21 17.71
N LEU A 190 -9.17 0.13 16.72
CA LEU A 190 -10.15 -0.96 16.64
C LEU A 190 -9.45 -2.32 16.48
N GLN A 191 -8.43 -2.42 15.60
CA GLN A 191 -7.65 -3.65 15.46
C GLN A 191 -7.04 -4.10 16.77
N LYS A 192 -6.34 -3.22 17.48
CA LYS A 192 -5.73 -3.53 18.77
C LYS A 192 -6.76 -3.97 19.82
N LYS A 193 -7.90 -3.26 19.87
CA LYS A 193 -8.93 -3.51 20.85
C LYS A 193 -9.63 -4.85 20.69
N PHE A 194 -9.91 -5.24 19.43
CA PHE A 194 -10.65 -6.47 19.12
C PHE A 194 -9.74 -7.62 18.69
N ASN A 195 -8.45 -7.35 18.53
CA ASN A 195 -7.43 -8.31 18.09
C ASN A 195 -7.81 -9.07 16.79
N PHE A 196 -8.50 -8.39 15.84
CA PHE A 196 -8.81 -9.01 14.57
C PHE A 196 -7.68 -8.82 13.55
N THR A 197 -7.54 -9.79 12.65
CA THR A 197 -6.62 -9.72 11.51
C THR A 197 -7.22 -8.80 10.46
N ILE A 198 -6.42 -7.90 9.89
CA ILE A 198 -6.85 -7.01 8.80
C ILE A 198 -6.14 -7.37 7.50
N ILE A 199 -6.91 -7.48 6.39
CA ILE A 199 -6.38 -7.27 5.04
C ILE A 199 -6.84 -5.90 4.58
N PHE A 200 -5.87 -5.03 4.30
CA PHE A 200 -6.09 -3.66 3.88
C PHE A 200 -5.63 -3.46 2.44
N VAL A 201 -6.56 -3.21 1.53
CA VAL A 201 -6.24 -2.90 0.13
C VAL A 201 -6.20 -1.39 -0.04
N THR A 202 -5.12 -0.88 -0.61
CA THR A 202 -4.98 0.54 -0.95
C THR A 202 -4.01 0.73 -2.12
N HIS A 203 -4.13 1.86 -2.79
CA HIS A 203 -3.11 2.38 -3.71
C HIS A 203 -2.28 3.52 -3.07
N ASP A 204 -2.64 3.97 -1.86
CA ASP A 204 -1.93 5.02 -1.13
C ASP A 204 -0.81 4.41 -0.27
N GLN A 205 0.43 4.79 -0.59
CA GLN A 205 1.63 4.33 0.11
C GLN A 205 1.63 4.74 1.58
N SER A 206 1.16 5.96 1.89
CA SER A 206 1.15 6.49 3.25
C SER A 206 0.19 5.72 4.15
N GLU A 207 -0.94 5.25 3.58
CA GLU A 207 -1.90 4.40 4.29
C GLU A 207 -1.27 3.04 4.61
N ALA A 208 -0.70 2.37 3.58
CA ALA A 208 -0.08 1.06 3.77
C ALA A 208 1.08 1.14 4.76
N MET A 209 1.97 2.14 4.63
CA MET A 209 3.10 2.34 5.53
C MET A 209 2.68 2.59 6.99
N ALA A 210 1.60 3.34 7.21
CA ALA A 210 1.16 3.72 8.56
C ALA A 210 0.38 2.61 9.30
N LEU A 211 -0.35 1.78 8.56
CA LEU A 211 -1.27 0.80 9.15
C LEU A 211 -0.68 -0.59 9.28
N SER A 212 0.20 -0.99 8.35
CA SER A 212 0.60 -2.38 8.20
C SER A 212 1.67 -2.83 9.20
N ASP A 213 1.52 -4.03 9.71
CA ASP A 213 2.60 -4.77 10.35
C ASP A 213 3.52 -5.40 9.28
N ARG A 214 2.91 -5.97 8.22
CA ARG A 214 3.56 -6.36 6.98
C ARG A 214 2.70 -5.96 5.79
N MET A 215 3.33 -5.83 4.63
CA MET A 215 2.65 -5.50 3.38
C MET A 215 3.29 -6.22 2.20
N MET A 216 2.54 -6.37 1.13
CA MET A 216 3.06 -6.81 -0.16
C MET A 216 2.91 -5.73 -1.22
N VAL A 217 3.92 -5.61 -2.07
CA VAL A 217 3.86 -4.83 -3.30
C VAL A 217 3.53 -5.78 -4.45
N MET A 218 2.46 -5.47 -5.16
CA MET A 218 1.96 -6.22 -6.30
C MET A 218 2.21 -5.48 -7.60
N ASP A 219 2.49 -6.23 -8.66
CA ASP A 219 2.55 -5.72 -10.01
C ASP A 219 2.07 -6.79 -11.02
N MET A 220 1.17 -6.41 -11.93
CA MET A 220 0.67 -7.24 -13.02
C MET A 220 0.32 -8.69 -12.60
N GLY A 221 -0.44 -8.81 -11.52
CA GLY A 221 -0.90 -10.11 -11.02
C GLY A 221 0.16 -10.93 -10.27
N ASN A 222 1.32 -10.35 -9.95
CA ASN A 222 2.38 -11.04 -9.20
C ASN A 222 2.69 -10.33 -7.89
N ILE A 223 3.15 -11.09 -6.90
CA ILE A 223 3.78 -10.55 -5.70
C ILE A 223 5.22 -10.20 -6.05
N VAL A 224 5.59 -8.92 -5.90
CA VAL A 224 6.97 -8.47 -6.18
C VAL A 224 7.83 -8.54 -4.93
N GLN A 225 7.31 -8.09 -3.81
CA GLN A 225 8.00 -8.13 -2.52
C GLN A 225 7.02 -8.16 -1.35
N ILE A 226 7.37 -8.91 -0.30
CA ILE A 226 6.65 -8.93 0.99
C ILE A 226 7.64 -8.58 2.10
N GLY A 227 7.22 -7.80 3.08
CA GLY A 227 8.00 -7.46 4.27
C GLY A 227 7.31 -6.42 5.13
N THR A 228 8.00 -5.95 6.15
CA THR A 228 7.57 -4.79 6.94
C THR A 228 7.67 -3.51 6.10
N PRO A 229 6.91 -2.45 6.40
CA PRO A 229 7.03 -1.16 5.71
C PRO A 229 8.47 -0.63 5.64
N THR A 230 9.20 -0.74 6.74
CA THR A 230 10.59 -0.29 6.85
C THR A 230 11.53 -1.12 5.96
N GLU A 231 11.34 -2.45 5.90
CA GLU A 231 12.15 -3.32 5.03
C GLU A 231 11.91 -2.99 3.55
N LEU A 232 10.65 -2.86 3.12
CA LEU A 232 10.34 -2.57 1.73
C LEU A 232 10.86 -1.18 1.29
N TYR A 233 10.79 -0.19 2.18
CA TYR A 233 11.29 1.15 1.91
C TYR A 233 12.82 1.23 1.83
N ASN A 234 13.52 0.58 2.78
CA ASN A 234 14.97 0.65 2.90
C ASN A 234 15.72 -0.40 2.07
N ARG A 235 15.06 -1.52 1.72
CA ARG A 235 15.64 -2.65 0.96
C ARG A 235 14.70 -3.12 -0.15
N PRO A 236 14.31 -2.23 -1.07
CA PRO A 236 13.48 -2.63 -2.21
C PRO A 236 14.23 -3.63 -3.09
N VAL A 237 13.55 -4.72 -3.47
CA VAL A 237 14.13 -5.83 -4.23
C VAL A 237 14.53 -5.43 -5.66
N ASN A 238 13.89 -4.41 -6.21
CA ASN A 238 14.17 -3.91 -7.56
C ASN A 238 13.80 -2.42 -7.69
N ARG A 239 14.14 -1.84 -8.83
CA ARG A 239 13.89 -0.44 -9.16
C ARG A 239 12.40 -0.07 -9.13
N PHE A 240 11.51 -1.00 -9.52
CA PHE A 240 10.06 -0.77 -9.47
C PHE A 240 9.59 -0.54 -8.01
N VAL A 241 9.94 -1.42 -7.08
CA VAL A 241 9.56 -1.27 -5.66
C VAL A 241 10.15 0.00 -5.08
N HIS A 242 11.42 0.32 -5.41
CA HIS A 242 12.06 1.56 -4.98
C HIS A 242 11.28 2.80 -5.43
N LYS A 243 10.96 2.89 -6.71
CA LYS A 243 10.21 4.00 -7.30
C LYS A 243 8.77 4.06 -6.79
N PHE A 244 8.15 2.90 -6.62
CA PHE A 244 6.76 2.79 -6.20
C PHE A 244 6.56 3.18 -4.73
N LEU A 245 7.52 2.95 -3.83
CA LEU A 245 7.41 3.24 -2.39
C LEU A 245 7.98 4.61 -1.99
N GLY A 246 7.77 5.63 -2.79
CA GLY A 246 8.13 7.00 -2.50
C GLY A 246 8.94 7.66 -3.60
N GLN A 247 9.22 8.94 -3.41
CA GLN A 247 10.03 9.68 -4.37
C GLN A 247 11.44 9.11 -4.43
N SER A 248 11.98 8.99 -5.64
CA SER A 248 13.28 8.39 -5.91
C SER A 248 13.99 9.18 -6.99
N THR A 249 15.28 9.37 -6.79
CA THR A 249 16.18 9.95 -7.77
C THR A 249 17.08 8.83 -8.29
N PHE A 250 17.14 8.69 -9.61
CA PHE A 250 17.97 7.70 -10.30
C PHE A 250 19.04 8.44 -11.10
N THR A 251 20.31 8.07 -10.89
CA THR A 251 21.47 8.69 -11.54
C THR A 251 22.21 7.62 -12.30
N ASP A 252 22.33 7.78 -13.63
CA ASP A 252 23.18 6.92 -14.44
C ASP A 252 24.63 7.19 -14.11
N VAL A 253 25.37 6.13 -13.84
CA VAL A 253 26.78 6.23 -13.45
C VAL A 253 27.66 5.31 -14.26
N VAL A 254 28.94 5.69 -14.35
CA VAL A 254 30.02 4.90 -14.94
C VAL A 254 31.05 4.61 -13.86
N ILE A 255 31.43 3.32 -13.73
CA ILE A 255 32.48 2.89 -12.82
C ILE A 255 33.76 2.74 -13.62
N GLN A 256 34.77 3.50 -13.25
CA GLN A 256 36.09 3.48 -13.88
C GLN A 256 37.19 3.70 -12.84
N ASP A 257 38.28 2.93 -12.92
CA ASP A 257 39.47 3.03 -12.05
C ASP A 257 39.17 3.05 -10.55
N GLY A 258 38.19 2.21 -10.12
CA GLY A 258 37.77 2.13 -8.73
C GLY A 258 36.99 3.35 -8.20
N LYS A 259 36.45 4.16 -9.09
CA LYS A 259 35.63 5.35 -8.76
C LYS A 259 34.34 5.34 -9.52
N VAL A 260 33.33 6.02 -8.95
CA VAL A 260 32.00 6.19 -9.55
C VAL A 260 31.90 7.60 -10.11
N TYR A 261 31.47 7.72 -11.34
CA TYR A 261 31.26 9.00 -12.03
C TYR A 261 29.82 9.11 -12.50
N ALA A 262 29.22 10.29 -12.35
CA ALA A 262 27.94 10.54 -12.99
C ALA A 262 28.12 10.60 -14.51
N LYS A 263 27.18 10.04 -15.26
CA LYS A 263 27.18 10.16 -16.72
C LYS A 263 27.18 11.63 -17.12
N GLY A 264 28.09 12.01 -18.02
CA GLY A 264 28.29 13.40 -18.44
C GLY A 264 29.32 14.17 -17.61
N ASP A 265 29.85 13.63 -16.50
CA ASP A 265 30.97 14.24 -15.72
C ASP A 265 31.99 13.18 -15.29
N MET A 266 32.96 12.92 -16.14
CA MET A 266 34.06 11.99 -15.86
C MET A 266 35.26 12.66 -15.14
N ALA A 267 35.19 13.96 -14.88
CA ALA A 267 36.26 14.69 -14.20
C ALA A 267 36.12 14.65 -12.69
N HIS A 268 34.89 14.58 -12.17
CA HIS A 268 34.59 14.66 -10.75
C HIS A 268 33.92 13.38 -10.27
N PRO A 269 34.61 12.53 -9.49
CA PRO A 269 34.00 11.32 -8.95
C PRO A 269 32.95 11.65 -7.89
N LEU A 270 31.89 10.86 -7.86
CA LEU A 270 30.88 10.92 -6.80
C LEU A 270 31.48 10.36 -5.49
N PRO A 271 31.19 10.98 -4.34
CA PRO A 271 31.69 10.53 -3.03
C PRO A 271 30.84 9.36 -2.49
N VAL A 272 30.86 8.24 -3.20
CA VAL A 272 30.05 7.04 -2.89
C VAL A 272 30.90 5.79 -2.89
N ALA A 273 30.46 4.77 -2.13
CA ALA A 273 31.08 3.47 -2.13
C ALA A 273 30.78 2.71 -3.45
N LEU A 274 31.71 1.88 -3.87
CA LEU A 274 31.52 1.00 -5.02
C LEU A 274 30.47 -0.06 -4.71
N PRO A 275 29.64 -0.48 -5.70
CA PRO A 275 28.79 -1.64 -5.56
C PRO A 275 29.62 -2.95 -5.46
N GLU A 276 29.09 -3.93 -4.72
CA GLU A 276 29.76 -5.23 -4.54
C GLU A 276 29.98 -5.98 -5.87
N ASN A 277 29.00 -5.89 -6.78
CA ASN A 277 29.03 -6.53 -8.11
C ASN A 277 28.96 -5.45 -9.20
N GLY A 278 30.01 -4.61 -9.28
CA GLY A 278 29.99 -3.43 -10.14
C GLY A 278 30.16 -3.75 -11.62
N GLU A 279 29.09 -3.66 -12.41
CA GLU A 279 29.18 -3.49 -13.86
C GLU A 279 29.72 -2.09 -14.18
N ARG A 280 30.29 -1.92 -15.40
CA ARG A 280 30.84 -0.64 -15.84
C ARG A 280 29.81 0.49 -15.84
N GLU A 281 28.57 0.19 -16.14
CA GLU A 281 27.46 1.13 -16.19
C GLU A 281 26.33 0.65 -15.29
N MET A 282 25.91 1.45 -14.34
CA MET A 282 24.88 1.15 -13.36
C MET A 282 23.96 2.36 -13.13
N VAL A 283 22.90 2.14 -12.39
CA VAL A 283 22.01 3.19 -11.90
C VAL A 283 22.15 3.29 -10.39
N MET A 284 22.58 4.45 -9.92
CA MET A 284 22.58 4.81 -8.51
C MET A 284 21.21 5.38 -8.14
N ALA A 285 20.52 4.74 -7.22
CA ALA A 285 19.23 5.21 -6.71
C ALA A 285 19.38 5.80 -5.31
N THR A 286 18.71 6.92 -5.08
CA THR A 286 18.69 7.62 -3.80
C THR A 286 17.27 8.15 -3.51
N ARG A 287 17.00 8.42 -2.24
CA ARG A 287 15.80 9.18 -1.86
C ARG A 287 16.15 10.66 -1.80
N PRO A 288 15.32 11.58 -2.37
CA PRO A 288 15.60 13.02 -2.37
C PRO A 288 15.86 13.60 -0.97
N ASN A 289 15.19 13.05 0.06
CA ASN A 289 15.36 13.48 1.46
C ASN A 289 16.56 12.84 2.18
N GLN A 290 17.26 11.91 1.54
CA GLN A 290 18.50 11.28 2.04
C GLN A 290 19.75 11.90 1.41
N ILE A 291 19.61 12.71 0.36
CA ILE A 291 20.74 13.45 -0.22
C ILE A 291 21.06 14.60 0.71
N GLU A 292 22.28 14.62 1.23
CA GLU A 292 22.77 15.72 2.06
C GLU A 292 23.31 16.85 1.18
N MET A 293 22.88 18.08 1.49
CA MET A 293 23.29 19.29 0.79
C MET A 293 23.99 20.23 1.77
N ASN A 294 25.23 20.62 1.47
CA ASN A 294 26.06 21.43 2.35
C ASN A 294 26.95 22.44 1.56
N HIS A 295 27.72 23.31 2.25
CA HIS A 295 28.51 24.38 1.63
C HIS A 295 29.98 24.02 1.39
N THR A 296 30.47 22.86 1.84
CA THR A 296 31.90 22.63 1.97
C THR A 296 32.47 21.36 1.39
N ASP A 297 31.69 20.24 1.39
CA ASP A 297 32.27 18.91 1.15
C ASP A 297 31.30 17.98 0.42
N GLY A 298 31.80 17.29 -0.60
CA GLY A 298 31.05 16.35 -1.44
C GLY A 298 31.20 16.65 -2.94
N TYR A 299 30.26 16.17 -3.73
CA TYR A 299 30.18 16.45 -5.17
C TYR A 299 29.72 17.89 -5.40
N LYS A 300 30.59 18.71 -6.00
CA LYS A 300 30.31 20.13 -6.24
C LYS A 300 29.33 20.35 -7.38
N THR A 301 28.27 21.11 -7.11
CA THR A 301 27.26 21.48 -8.12
C THR A 301 26.65 22.86 -7.83
N LYS A 302 25.63 23.24 -8.61
CA LYS A 302 24.88 24.48 -8.41
C LYS A 302 23.39 24.19 -8.32
N VAL A 303 22.70 25.04 -7.55
CA VAL A 303 21.23 25.01 -7.46
C VAL A 303 20.63 25.58 -8.74
N GLU A 304 19.95 24.76 -9.52
CA GLU A 304 19.25 25.22 -10.73
C GLU A 304 17.88 25.82 -10.41
N LYS A 305 17.13 25.15 -9.51
CA LYS A 305 15.81 25.62 -9.06
C LYS A 305 15.66 25.40 -7.56
N ARG A 306 14.89 26.28 -6.92
CA ARG A 306 14.46 26.18 -5.53
C ARG A 306 12.95 26.30 -5.47
N ILE A 307 12.29 25.36 -4.78
CA ILE A 307 10.84 25.32 -4.60
C ILE A 307 10.58 25.19 -3.10
N PHE A 308 9.86 26.15 -2.53
CA PHE A 308 9.44 26.10 -1.13
C PHE A 308 8.14 25.36 -1.02
N LEU A 309 8.10 24.24 -0.28
CA LEU A 309 6.91 23.43 -0.01
C LEU A 309 6.62 23.46 1.49
N THR A 310 5.42 23.08 1.88
CA THR A 310 4.97 23.19 3.28
C THR A 310 5.89 22.51 4.29
N ASN A 311 6.45 21.36 3.97
CA ASN A 311 7.20 20.53 4.92
C ASN A 311 8.73 20.54 4.69
N TYR A 312 9.17 20.95 3.50
CA TYR A 312 10.58 20.94 3.10
C TYR A 312 10.82 21.94 1.96
N THR A 313 12.09 22.24 1.71
CA THR A 313 12.49 22.93 0.48
C THR A 313 13.06 21.91 -0.50
N GLU A 314 12.56 21.97 -1.74
CA GLU A 314 13.01 21.13 -2.84
C GLU A 314 13.98 21.90 -3.72
N TYR A 315 15.05 21.24 -4.09
CA TYR A 315 16.07 21.76 -4.99
C TYR A 315 16.23 20.85 -6.19
N LEU A 316 16.40 21.43 -7.37
CA LEU A 316 16.92 20.75 -8.53
C LEU A 316 18.39 21.14 -8.68
N VAL A 317 19.25 20.14 -8.72
CA VAL A 317 20.70 20.28 -8.87
C VAL A 317 21.20 19.42 -10.02
N ARG A 318 22.28 19.83 -10.68
CA ARG A 318 22.85 19.07 -11.80
C ARG A 318 23.95 18.14 -11.31
N VAL A 319 23.87 16.86 -11.69
CA VAL A 319 24.91 15.86 -11.43
C VAL A 319 25.21 15.16 -12.75
N GLY A 320 26.39 15.42 -13.32
CA GLY A 320 26.68 15.05 -14.71
C GLY A 320 25.75 15.77 -15.68
N ASP A 321 25.11 15.01 -16.58
CA ASP A 321 24.11 15.49 -17.53
C ASP A 321 22.66 15.43 -16.99
N GLN A 322 22.46 14.99 -15.74
CA GLN A 322 21.15 14.71 -15.15
C GLN A 322 20.76 15.75 -14.10
N LEU A 323 19.45 15.99 -13.97
CA LEU A 323 18.86 16.81 -12.90
C LEU A 323 18.38 15.92 -11.76
N LEU A 324 18.92 16.15 -10.58
CA LEU A 324 18.54 15.45 -9.34
C LEU A 324 17.66 16.34 -8.48
N GLN A 325 16.65 15.71 -7.90
CA GLN A 325 15.79 16.31 -6.89
C GLN A 325 16.39 16.07 -5.50
N VAL A 326 16.53 17.13 -4.71
CA VAL A 326 17.01 17.08 -3.31
C VAL A 326 15.99 17.76 -2.42
N GLN A 327 15.68 17.16 -1.28
CA GLN A 327 14.74 17.69 -0.29
C GLN A 327 15.45 17.94 1.02
N THR A 328 15.41 19.18 1.52
CA THR A 328 16.03 19.54 2.79
C THR A 328 15.05 20.23 3.74
N PRO A 329 15.27 20.15 5.06
CA PRO A 329 14.54 21.01 6.00
C PRO A 329 14.73 22.49 5.66
N HIS A 330 13.72 23.32 5.91
CA HIS A 330 13.74 24.77 5.58
C HIS A 330 14.92 25.54 6.17
N ARG A 331 15.49 25.08 7.26
CA ARG A 331 16.66 25.70 7.92
C ARG A 331 17.94 25.66 7.08
N ASN A 332 18.03 24.73 6.12
CA ASN A 332 19.16 24.58 5.22
C ASN A 332 18.81 25.26 3.89
N ALA A 333 18.90 26.59 3.83
CA ALA A 333 18.47 27.34 2.66
C ALA A 333 19.65 27.68 1.76
N PHE A 334 19.54 27.29 0.48
CA PHE A 334 20.43 27.68 -0.60
C PHE A 334 19.67 28.59 -1.57
N ALA A 335 20.36 29.60 -2.12
CA ALA A 335 19.79 30.43 -3.17
C ALA A 335 19.89 29.75 -4.54
N GLN A 336 19.01 30.12 -5.46
CA GLN A 336 19.15 29.69 -6.85
C GLN A 336 20.45 30.24 -7.45
N GLY A 337 21.21 29.40 -8.15
CA GLY A 337 22.53 29.72 -8.69
C GLY A 337 23.67 29.55 -7.70
N GLU A 338 23.40 29.35 -6.42
CA GLU A 338 24.41 29.13 -5.38
C GLU A 338 25.13 27.77 -5.58
N THR A 339 26.42 27.76 -5.28
CA THR A 339 27.24 26.55 -5.27
C THR A 339 26.93 25.74 -4.02
N CYS A 340 26.71 24.45 -4.17
CA CYS A 340 26.51 23.50 -3.08
C CYS A 340 27.30 22.22 -3.32
N TYR A 341 27.38 21.39 -2.28
CA TYR A 341 28.07 20.11 -2.31
C TYR A 341 27.09 19.02 -1.85
N LEU A 342 27.11 17.88 -2.55
CA LEU A 342 26.19 16.76 -2.31
C LEU A 342 26.93 15.57 -1.71
N LYS A 343 26.31 14.93 -0.70
CA LYS A 343 26.67 13.59 -0.20
C LYS A 343 25.49 12.66 -0.35
N PHE A 344 25.77 11.40 -0.56
CA PHE A 344 24.78 10.36 -0.84
C PHE A 344 24.91 9.22 0.17
N PRO A 345 24.50 9.41 1.44
CA PRO A 345 24.67 8.39 2.49
C PRO A 345 23.82 7.14 2.31
N GLY A 346 22.66 7.27 1.64
CA GLY A 346 21.73 6.16 1.43
C GLY A 346 21.57 5.85 -0.04
N ILE A 347 22.48 5.05 -0.62
CA ILE A 347 22.43 4.66 -2.03
C ILE A 347 22.05 3.20 -2.20
N MET A 348 21.37 2.92 -3.33
CA MET A 348 21.12 1.58 -3.82
C MET A 348 21.57 1.46 -5.27
N TRP A 349 22.01 0.28 -5.64
CA TRP A 349 22.54 0.00 -6.96
C TRP A 349 21.60 -0.89 -7.76
N TYR A 350 21.33 -0.52 -9.01
CA TYR A 350 20.54 -1.29 -9.96
C TYR A 350 21.29 -1.48 -11.27
N GLY A 351 21.15 -2.67 -11.86
CA GLY A 351 21.67 -2.95 -13.20
C GLY A 351 20.80 -2.31 -14.29
N ARG A 352 21.30 -2.29 -15.52
CA ARG A 352 20.51 -1.83 -16.69
C ARG A 352 19.37 -2.78 -17.06
N GLU A 353 19.43 -4.03 -16.69
CA GLU A 353 18.35 -5.00 -16.92
C GLU A 353 17.06 -4.59 -16.19
N ASP A 354 17.18 -4.01 -15.00
CA ASP A 354 16.04 -3.45 -14.26
C ASP A 354 15.35 -2.30 -15.00
N GLU A 355 16.09 -1.53 -15.80
CA GLU A 355 15.57 -0.44 -16.61
C GLU A 355 14.77 -0.96 -17.81
N GLN A 356 15.25 -2.00 -18.47
CA GLN A 356 14.55 -2.66 -19.58
C GLN A 356 13.26 -3.32 -19.10
N ALA A 357 13.29 -4.00 -17.95
CA ALA A 357 12.10 -4.59 -17.32
C ALA A 357 11.06 -3.51 -16.95
N GLU A 358 11.49 -2.33 -16.49
CA GLU A 358 10.59 -1.19 -16.22
C GLU A 358 9.99 -0.62 -17.52
N ALA A 359 10.78 -0.49 -18.58
CA ALA A 359 10.31 -0.01 -19.88
C ALA A 359 9.27 -0.96 -20.51
N GLU A 360 9.46 -2.27 -20.39
CA GLU A 360 8.48 -3.27 -20.82
C GLU A 360 7.18 -3.21 -20.02
N ARG A 361 7.25 -3.02 -18.69
CA ARG A 361 6.07 -2.83 -17.83
C ARG A 361 5.25 -1.62 -18.26
N ASN A 362 5.92 -0.48 -18.46
CA ASN A 362 5.25 0.76 -18.87
C ASN A 362 4.55 0.60 -20.22
N ARG A 363 5.11 -0.17 -21.16
CA ARG A 363 4.46 -0.47 -22.45
C ARG A 363 3.20 -1.33 -22.27
N ARG A 364 3.22 -2.31 -21.36
CA ARG A 364 2.08 -3.19 -21.09
C ARG A 364 0.94 -2.50 -20.34
N GLN A 365 1.21 -1.42 -19.61
CA GLN A 365 0.19 -0.61 -18.91
C GLN A 365 -0.54 0.38 -19.86
N LEU A 366 0.00 0.64 -21.04
CA LEU A 366 -0.57 1.55 -22.05
C LEU A 366 -1.49 0.84 -23.07
N VAL A 367 -1.62 -0.47 -22.98
CA VAL A 367 -2.50 -1.34 -23.79
C VAL A 367 -3.64 -1.86 -22.92
#